data_5f5b2da979c664750ab9d234e431bd86
#
_entry.id   5f5b2da979c664750ab9d234e431bd86
#
_cell.length_a   1.000
_cell.length_b   1.000
_cell.length_c   1.000
_cell.angle_alpha   90.00
_cell.angle_beta   90.00
_cell.angle_gamma   90.00
#
_symmetry.space_group_name_H-M   'P 1'
#
loop_
_entity.id
_entity.type
_entity.pdbx_description
1 polymer ?
#
loop_
_entity_poly.entity_id
_entity_poly.type
_entity_poly.pdbx_seq_one_letter_code
_entity_poly.pdbx_strand_id
1 'polypeptide(L)'
;MDSRGRPKSYGGDFIRTKLFSKSPVQASTAGRVTDYGNGTYVARFFLSFPGRLHVAVKLVHSSEAVQVLKRLQEGSLARRVMVCGFQEETDPNPEWMQCSNTPNKSLNLRDVCDFSNPLINVSFYCQRPESSRCVSFVGCHRDHAATLAMHDKMATEEEKKLFTRDRDLHEELPRDISVQVKGKRRVWKVHGKALPLCGPRLPETASEGYWFNGAWTSLRCQARRFRTVESVVECLHNKTVFFRGDSTTRQWFRYLMILLKLQQHGRGAQPVFGIDEKNKIKFHFLFHKFPRNQGPVMDGNDMGYVAEEIDGISGGKDVVIIITLWAHFMAEPIQTFRSRLYGIRHAIERLHSRHPDTKVIWRTPNTGHHHQFQHYVENSDWYAYQLLHIVKEILGDLNISIINVWEMSESMWHDDDMHPPNDVIENHIDLLLSHICPL
;
A
#
# COMPACT_ATOMS: atom_id res chain seq x y z
N MET A 1 5.27 -21.65 20.30
CA MET A 1 5.32 -23.11 20.45
C MET A 1 5.09 -23.77 19.10
N ASP A 2 5.62 -24.97 18.86
CA ASP A 2 5.34 -25.73 17.64
C ASP A 2 3.93 -26.41 17.74
N SER A 3 3.52 -27.11 16.67
CA SER A 3 2.25 -27.83 16.63
C SER A 3 2.09 -28.93 17.68
N ARG A 4 3.18 -29.30 18.36
CA ARG A 4 3.21 -30.28 19.47
C ARG A 4 3.28 -29.62 20.85
N GLY A 5 3.11 -28.30 20.94
CA GLY A 5 3.20 -27.54 22.18
C GLY A 5 4.61 -27.36 22.74
N ARG A 6 5.66 -27.68 22.00
CA ARG A 6 7.04 -27.49 22.43
C ARG A 6 7.55 -26.08 22.13
N PRO A 7 8.36 -25.45 23.01
CA PRO A 7 8.95 -24.15 22.73
C PRO A 7 9.78 -24.20 21.44
N LYS A 8 9.60 -23.20 20.56
CA LYS A 8 10.48 -22.98 19.43
C LYS A 8 11.82 -22.41 19.91
N SER A 9 12.92 -22.80 19.28
CA SER A 9 14.28 -22.28 19.52
C SER A 9 14.72 -21.31 18.44
N TYR A 10 13.82 -20.88 17.55
CA TYR A 10 14.06 -19.98 16.43
C TYR A 10 12.91 -18.99 16.31
N GLY A 11 13.18 -17.86 15.66
CA GLY A 11 12.21 -16.80 15.37
C GLY A 11 11.62 -16.89 13.97
N GLY A 12 11.13 -15.76 13.46
CA GLY A 12 10.63 -15.58 12.11
C GLY A 12 9.11 -15.58 11.99
N ASP A 13 8.37 -15.76 13.10
CA ASP A 13 6.92 -15.63 13.08
C ASP A 13 6.52 -14.17 12.78
N PHE A 14 5.52 -13.97 11.95
CA PHE A 14 4.94 -12.65 11.71
C PHE A 14 3.77 -12.42 12.65
N ILE A 15 4.02 -11.57 13.65
CA ILE A 15 3.12 -11.30 14.77
C ILE A 15 2.69 -9.83 14.70
N ARG A 16 1.39 -9.59 14.88
CA ARG A 16 0.81 -8.26 15.07
C ARG A 16 0.26 -8.14 16.48
N THR A 17 0.35 -6.95 17.06
CA THR A 17 -0.09 -6.74 18.45
C THR A 17 -0.79 -5.40 18.59
N LYS A 18 -1.86 -5.36 19.40
CA LYS A 18 -2.52 -4.10 19.76
C LYS A 18 -2.83 -4.05 21.26
N LEU A 19 -2.80 -2.85 21.80
CA LEU A 19 -3.27 -2.51 23.13
C LEU A 19 -4.57 -1.73 22.97
N PHE A 20 -5.66 -2.16 23.63
CA PHE A 20 -6.96 -1.55 23.42
C PHE A 20 -7.82 -1.48 24.68
N SER A 21 -8.78 -0.54 24.68
CA SER A 21 -9.88 -0.43 25.64
C SER A 21 -11.20 -0.33 24.91
N LYS A 22 -12.22 -1.01 25.42
CA LYS A 22 -13.59 -0.94 24.90
C LYS A 22 -14.49 0.02 25.72
N SER A 23 -14.19 0.14 27.02
CA SER A 23 -15.00 0.92 27.95
C SER A 23 -14.09 1.59 29.00
N PRO A 24 -14.40 2.80 29.47
CA PRO A 24 -15.52 3.68 29.05
C PRO A 24 -15.29 4.36 27.69
N VAL A 25 -14.09 4.32 27.13
CA VAL A 25 -13.74 4.94 25.87
C VAL A 25 -13.06 3.91 24.97
N GLN A 26 -13.52 3.83 23.73
CA GLN A 26 -12.84 3.04 22.69
C GLN A 26 -11.50 3.69 22.34
N ALA A 27 -10.43 2.99 22.64
CA ALA A 27 -9.07 3.43 22.37
C ALA A 27 -8.19 2.27 21.99
N SER A 28 -7.20 2.48 21.11
CA SER A 28 -6.25 1.45 20.73
C SER A 28 -4.96 2.01 20.15
N THR A 29 -3.88 1.25 20.24
CA THR A 29 -2.59 1.53 19.61
C THR A 29 -1.92 0.24 19.19
N ALA A 30 -1.19 0.25 18.09
CA ALA A 30 -0.37 -0.88 17.67
C ALA A 30 0.85 -1.05 18.57
N GLY A 31 1.31 -2.27 18.72
CA GLY A 31 2.56 -2.60 19.40
C GLY A 31 3.66 -2.96 18.41
N ARG A 32 4.88 -2.59 18.74
CA ARG A 32 6.06 -3.00 17.97
C ARG A 32 6.62 -4.29 18.51
N VAL A 33 6.69 -5.31 17.66
CA VAL A 33 7.21 -6.63 18.00
C VAL A 33 8.69 -6.70 17.67
N THR A 34 9.49 -7.16 18.64
CA THR A 34 10.90 -7.52 18.43
C THR A 34 11.02 -9.02 18.54
N ASP A 35 11.54 -9.65 17.49
CA ASP A 35 11.90 -11.07 17.45
C ASP A 35 13.36 -11.22 17.89
N TYR A 36 13.59 -12.06 18.89
CA TYR A 36 14.95 -12.37 19.38
C TYR A 36 15.61 -13.56 18.67
N GLY A 37 14.94 -14.15 17.68
CA GLY A 37 15.48 -15.25 16.89
C GLY A 37 15.55 -16.59 17.63
N ASN A 38 15.03 -16.68 18.84
CA ASN A 38 15.11 -17.85 19.72
C ASN A 38 13.73 -18.36 20.19
N GLY A 39 12.66 -17.98 19.48
CA GLY A 39 11.29 -18.30 19.85
C GLY A 39 10.67 -17.33 20.86
N THR A 40 11.42 -16.29 21.28
CA THR A 40 10.93 -15.24 22.17
C THR A 40 10.63 -13.97 21.38
N TYR A 41 9.47 -13.40 21.61
CA TYR A 41 9.01 -12.14 21.02
C TYR A 41 8.65 -11.16 22.13
N VAL A 42 9.01 -9.89 21.95
CA VAL A 42 8.66 -8.81 22.88
C VAL A 42 7.83 -7.77 22.15
N ALA A 43 6.58 -7.60 22.58
CA ALA A 43 5.70 -6.52 22.14
C ALA A 43 5.89 -5.30 23.03
N ARG A 44 6.19 -4.14 22.44
CA ARG A 44 6.32 -2.86 23.13
C ARG A 44 5.20 -1.92 22.70
N PHE A 45 4.55 -1.31 23.68
CA PHE A 45 3.46 -0.39 23.46
C PHE A 45 3.79 0.99 24.03
N PHE A 46 3.41 2.01 23.30
CA PHE A 46 3.46 3.38 23.80
C PHE A 46 2.12 3.71 24.48
N LEU A 47 2.17 3.97 25.81
CA LEU A 47 0.98 4.16 26.62
C LEU A 47 0.44 5.60 26.45
N SER A 48 -0.50 5.80 25.55
CA SER A 48 -1.04 7.11 25.15
C SER A 48 -2.33 7.50 25.86
N PHE A 49 -3.01 6.56 26.50
CA PHE A 49 -4.30 6.77 27.16
C PHE A 49 -4.41 5.95 28.45
N PRO A 50 -5.13 6.47 29.45
CA PRO A 50 -5.36 5.75 30.72
C PRO A 50 -6.51 4.77 30.60
N GLY A 51 -6.61 3.87 31.58
CA GLY A 51 -7.71 2.94 31.70
C GLY A 51 -7.27 1.50 31.91
N ARG A 52 -8.24 0.59 31.94
CA ARG A 52 -7.99 -0.86 31.88
C ARG A 52 -7.83 -1.23 30.43
N LEU A 53 -6.63 -1.62 30.03
CA LEU A 53 -6.24 -1.91 28.66
C LEU A 53 -6.02 -3.41 28.52
N HIS A 54 -6.44 -3.94 27.39
CA HIS A 54 -6.27 -5.34 27.01
C HIS A 54 -5.20 -5.44 25.94
N VAL A 55 -4.37 -6.47 26.00
CA VAL A 55 -3.35 -6.79 25.00
C VAL A 55 -3.90 -7.88 24.08
N ALA A 56 -3.89 -7.60 22.78
CA ALA A 56 -4.15 -8.59 21.75
C ALA A 56 -2.85 -8.94 21.01
N VAL A 57 -2.60 -10.21 20.84
CA VAL A 57 -1.46 -10.74 20.07
C VAL A 57 -2.01 -11.66 18.99
N LYS A 58 -1.76 -11.32 17.73
CA LYS A 58 -2.23 -12.09 16.57
C LYS A 58 -1.03 -12.71 15.87
N LEU A 59 -0.94 -14.03 15.83
CA LEU A 59 -0.02 -14.74 14.94
C LEU A 59 -0.58 -14.67 13.51
N VAL A 60 0.00 -13.79 12.68
CA VAL A 60 -0.44 -13.64 11.29
C VAL A 60 0.07 -14.79 10.44
N HIS A 61 1.37 -15.11 10.57
CA HIS A 61 2.01 -16.25 9.92
C HIS A 61 3.04 -16.87 10.84
N SER A 62 3.07 -18.20 10.90
CA SER A 62 4.18 -18.90 11.54
C SER A 62 5.48 -18.68 10.73
N SER A 63 6.64 -18.87 11.35
CA SER A 63 7.94 -18.78 10.69
C SER A 63 8.05 -19.70 9.48
N GLU A 64 7.44 -20.87 9.52
CA GLU A 64 7.38 -21.82 8.42
C GLU A 64 6.56 -21.24 7.23
N ALA A 65 5.40 -20.65 7.51
CA ALA A 65 4.61 -19.95 6.50
C ALA A 65 5.35 -18.73 5.92
N VAL A 66 6.04 -17.96 6.78
CA VAL A 66 6.89 -16.83 6.34
C VAL A 66 8.00 -17.31 5.41
N GLN A 67 8.65 -18.46 5.67
CA GLN A 67 9.67 -19.01 4.77
C GLN A 67 9.09 -19.36 3.38
N VAL A 68 7.88 -19.91 3.31
CA VAL A 68 7.18 -20.14 2.04
C VAL A 68 6.94 -18.82 1.32
N LEU A 69 6.36 -17.82 1.99
CA LEU A 69 6.09 -16.50 1.39
C LEU A 69 7.38 -15.83 0.91
N LYS A 70 8.46 -15.91 1.71
CA LYS A 70 9.78 -15.36 1.36
C LYS A 70 10.35 -16.02 0.11
N ARG A 71 10.35 -17.35 0.05
CA ARG A 71 10.78 -18.11 -1.14
C ARG A 71 10.00 -17.69 -2.38
N LEU A 72 8.68 -17.53 -2.26
CA LEU A 72 7.82 -17.11 -3.38
C LEU A 72 8.10 -15.66 -3.81
N GLN A 73 8.40 -14.76 -2.89
CA GLN A 73 8.69 -13.35 -3.19
C GLN A 73 10.09 -13.13 -3.79
N GLU A 74 11.07 -13.90 -3.34
CA GLU A 74 12.45 -13.88 -3.85
C GLU A 74 12.58 -14.59 -5.20
N GLY A 75 11.58 -15.38 -5.58
CA GLY A 75 11.49 -16.00 -6.89
C GLY A 75 11.45 -14.97 -8.03
N SER A 76 11.86 -15.37 -9.22
CA SER A 76 11.92 -14.50 -10.40
C SER A 76 10.56 -14.31 -11.11
N LEU A 77 9.54 -15.07 -10.71
CA LEU A 77 8.24 -15.07 -11.39
C LEU A 77 7.19 -14.30 -10.58
N ALA A 78 6.38 -13.52 -11.27
CA ALA A 78 5.17 -12.95 -10.71
C ALA A 78 4.20 -14.07 -10.31
N ARG A 79 3.46 -13.85 -9.23
CA ARG A 79 2.45 -14.80 -8.74
C ARG A 79 1.06 -14.55 -9.33
N ARG A 80 1.04 -13.92 -10.49
CA ARG A 80 -0.12 -13.73 -11.37
C ARG A 80 0.29 -13.95 -12.81
N VAL A 81 -0.53 -14.64 -13.57
CA VAL A 81 -0.35 -14.76 -15.02
C VAL A 81 -1.05 -13.59 -15.68
N MET A 82 -0.30 -12.82 -16.43
CA MET A 82 -0.80 -11.70 -17.22
C MET A 82 -0.75 -12.06 -18.69
N VAL A 83 -1.82 -11.79 -19.41
CA VAL A 83 -1.90 -11.94 -20.85
C VAL A 83 -2.26 -10.62 -21.49
N CYS A 84 -1.63 -10.33 -22.64
CA CYS A 84 -1.85 -9.10 -23.40
C CYS A 84 -2.26 -9.45 -24.82
N GLY A 85 -3.19 -8.68 -25.36
CA GLY A 85 -3.72 -8.84 -26.72
C GLY A 85 -2.93 -8.03 -27.72
N PHE A 86 -2.75 -8.61 -28.89
CA PHE A 86 -2.19 -7.99 -30.08
C PHE A 86 -3.19 -8.18 -31.21
N GLN A 87 -3.57 -7.10 -31.89
CA GLN A 87 -4.62 -7.13 -32.89
C GLN A 87 -4.22 -6.26 -34.09
N GLU A 88 -4.13 -6.87 -35.26
CA GLU A 88 -4.00 -6.14 -36.52
C GLU A 88 -5.36 -5.58 -36.97
N GLU A 89 -5.35 -4.50 -37.71
CA GLU A 89 -6.57 -3.85 -38.22
C GLU A 89 -7.46 -4.78 -39.07
N THR A 90 -6.83 -5.78 -39.68
CA THR A 90 -7.49 -6.75 -40.56
C THR A 90 -8.10 -7.97 -39.85
N ASP A 91 -7.77 -8.16 -38.56
CA ASP A 91 -8.28 -9.29 -37.75
C ASP A 91 -9.14 -8.76 -36.60
N PRO A 92 -10.42 -9.15 -36.49
CA PRO A 92 -11.30 -8.73 -35.42
C PRO A 92 -10.94 -9.36 -34.04
N ASN A 93 -10.11 -10.41 -34.03
CA ASN A 93 -9.77 -11.13 -32.80
C ASN A 93 -8.33 -10.85 -32.37
N PRO A 94 -8.10 -10.41 -31.12
CA PRO A 94 -6.74 -10.25 -30.59
C PRO A 94 -6.10 -11.62 -30.33
N GLU A 95 -4.82 -11.70 -30.64
CA GLU A 95 -3.96 -12.82 -30.25
C GLU A 95 -3.43 -12.56 -28.84
N TRP A 96 -3.74 -13.45 -27.87
CA TRP A 96 -3.44 -13.28 -26.46
C TRP A 96 -2.13 -13.98 -26.08
N MET A 97 -1.14 -13.19 -25.66
CA MET A 97 0.20 -13.65 -25.34
C MET A 97 0.51 -13.46 -23.86
N GLN A 98 1.25 -14.40 -23.27
CA GLN A 98 1.71 -14.26 -21.88
C GLN A 98 2.76 -13.16 -21.76
N CYS A 99 2.61 -12.32 -20.73
CA CYS A 99 3.51 -11.21 -20.46
C CYS A 99 4.00 -11.22 -19.01
N SER A 100 5.17 -10.62 -18.77
CA SER A 100 5.82 -10.59 -17.46
C SER A 100 6.72 -9.37 -17.30
N ASN A 101 6.93 -8.93 -16.05
CA ASN A 101 7.94 -7.91 -15.70
C ASN A 101 9.37 -8.46 -15.67
N THR A 102 9.56 -9.74 -15.85
CA THR A 102 10.87 -10.40 -15.94
C THR A 102 10.97 -11.14 -17.27
N PRO A 103 12.12 -11.07 -17.97
CA PRO A 103 12.30 -11.83 -19.20
C PRO A 103 12.22 -13.31 -18.91
N ASN A 104 11.49 -14.05 -19.74
CA ASN A 104 11.50 -15.49 -19.69
C ASN A 104 12.86 -15.99 -20.21
N LYS A 105 13.69 -16.52 -19.33
CA LYS A 105 15.05 -16.99 -19.65
C LYS A 105 15.10 -18.13 -20.68
N SER A 106 13.96 -18.79 -20.91
CA SER A 106 13.86 -19.88 -21.91
C SER A 106 13.48 -19.39 -23.31
N LEU A 107 13.11 -18.10 -23.47
CA LEU A 107 12.80 -17.51 -24.77
C LEU A 107 13.98 -16.74 -25.34
N ASN A 108 14.22 -16.89 -26.66
CA ASN A 108 15.18 -16.03 -27.36
C ASN A 108 14.61 -14.60 -27.47
N LEU A 109 15.49 -13.60 -27.55
CA LEU A 109 15.09 -12.21 -27.75
C LEU A 109 14.24 -11.98 -29.01
N ARG A 110 14.36 -12.85 -30.04
CA ARG A 110 13.55 -12.79 -31.26
C ARG A 110 12.11 -13.23 -31.01
N ASP A 111 11.87 -14.01 -29.96
CA ASP A 111 10.56 -14.57 -29.64
C ASP A 111 9.81 -13.73 -28.59
N VAL A 112 10.27 -12.48 -28.35
CA VAL A 112 9.72 -11.56 -27.35
C VAL A 112 9.42 -10.21 -27.96
N CYS A 113 8.31 -9.61 -27.52
CA CYS A 113 8.05 -8.18 -27.65
C CYS A 113 8.55 -7.50 -26.36
N ASP A 114 9.52 -6.60 -26.50
CA ASP A 114 10.10 -5.84 -25.37
C ASP A 114 9.46 -4.45 -25.28
N PHE A 115 8.75 -4.20 -24.20
CA PHE A 115 8.11 -2.93 -23.85
C PHE A 115 8.80 -2.24 -22.67
N SER A 116 10.04 -2.62 -22.40
CA SER A 116 10.81 -2.05 -21.29
C SER A 116 11.15 -0.59 -21.56
N ASN A 117 11.20 0.19 -20.47
CA ASN A 117 11.64 1.58 -20.52
C ASN A 117 12.73 1.82 -19.45
N PRO A 118 14.02 1.82 -19.85
CA PRO A 118 15.14 1.99 -18.92
C PRO A 118 15.14 3.35 -18.20
N LEU A 119 14.60 4.41 -18.82
CA LEU A 119 14.57 5.76 -18.23
C LEU A 119 13.76 5.83 -16.93
N ILE A 120 12.79 4.92 -16.77
CA ILE A 120 11.92 4.83 -15.60
C ILE A 120 12.04 3.50 -14.88
N ASN A 121 13.09 2.72 -15.15
CA ASN A 121 13.35 1.40 -14.56
C ASN A 121 12.17 0.42 -14.71
N VAL A 122 11.55 0.39 -15.87
CA VAL A 122 10.48 -0.54 -16.20
C VAL A 122 10.98 -1.63 -17.12
N SER A 123 10.72 -2.87 -16.73
CA SER A 123 10.87 -4.06 -17.59
C SER A 123 9.50 -4.66 -17.83
N PHE A 124 9.15 -4.92 -19.08
CA PHE A 124 7.91 -5.57 -19.46
C PHE A 124 8.07 -6.29 -20.80
N TYR A 125 7.81 -7.58 -20.81
CA TYR A 125 8.06 -8.47 -21.94
C TYR A 125 6.81 -9.31 -22.21
N CYS A 126 6.45 -9.48 -23.48
CA CYS A 126 5.40 -10.41 -23.90
C CYS A 126 6.01 -11.45 -24.85
N GLN A 127 5.48 -12.66 -24.86
CA GLN A 127 5.74 -13.59 -25.95
C GLN A 127 5.33 -12.93 -27.27
N ARG A 128 6.13 -13.14 -28.32
CA ARG A 128 5.80 -12.58 -29.63
C ARG A 128 4.59 -13.29 -30.20
N PRO A 129 3.57 -12.56 -30.67
CA PRO A 129 2.45 -13.16 -31.38
C PRO A 129 2.93 -13.76 -32.72
N GLU A 130 2.23 -14.77 -33.22
CA GLU A 130 2.58 -15.45 -34.48
C GLU A 130 2.14 -14.66 -35.71
N SER A 131 0.92 -14.09 -35.65
CA SER A 131 0.29 -13.41 -36.77
C SER A 131 0.25 -11.88 -36.64
N SER A 132 0.46 -11.35 -35.44
CA SER A 132 0.39 -9.90 -35.16
C SER A 132 1.77 -9.30 -34.87
N ARG A 133 1.89 -7.98 -35.03
CA ARG A 133 3.13 -7.26 -34.70
C ARG A 133 3.15 -6.80 -33.22
N CYS A 134 4.33 -6.64 -32.65
CA CYS A 134 4.46 -6.10 -31.29
C CYS A 134 3.82 -4.72 -31.11
N VAL A 135 3.81 -3.91 -32.18
CA VAL A 135 3.19 -2.56 -32.18
C VAL A 135 1.67 -2.58 -32.17
N SER A 136 1.07 -3.72 -32.49
CA SER A 136 -0.40 -3.91 -32.50
C SER A 136 -0.98 -4.25 -31.13
N PHE A 137 -0.28 -3.87 -30.08
CA PHE A 137 -0.69 -4.06 -28.68
C PHE A 137 -1.99 -3.31 -28.38
N VAL A 138 -3.01 -4.03 -27.83
CA VAL A 138 -4.32 -3.45 -27.51
C VAL A 138 -4.60 -3.34 -26.02
N GLY A 139 -4.03 -4.19 -25.20
CA GLY A 139 -4.22 -4.13 -23.74
C GLY A 139 -3.98 -5.46 -23.06
N CYS A 140 -4.08 -5.49 -21.73
CA CYS A 140 -3.80 -6.68 -20.93
C CYS A 140 -4.86 -6.94 -19.88
N HIS A 141 -4.96 -8.21 -19.48
CA HIS A 141 -5.72 -8.63 -18.32
C HIS A 141 -5.02 -9.77 -17.58
N ARG A 142 -5.50 -10.08 -16.38
CA ARG A 142 -5.07 -11.27 -15.63
C ARG A 142 -5.77 -12.51 -16.20
N ASP A 143 -5.00 -13.53 -16.49
CA ASP A 143 -5.55 -14.88 -16.70
C ASP A 143 -5.77 -15.55 -15.33
N HIS A 144 -7.04 -15.58 -14.90
CA HIS A 144 -7.41 -16.10 -13.60
C HIS A 144 -7.20 -17.62 -13.50
N ALA A 145 -7.57 -18.37 -14.53
CA ALA A 145 -7.44 -19.83 -14.54
C ALA A 145 -5.98 -20.27 -14.52
N ALA A 146 -5.15 -19.68 -15.38
CA ALA A 146 -3.71 -19.94 -15.39
C ALA A 146 -3.03 -19.52 -14.09
N THR A 147 -3.47 -18.41 -13.46
CA THR A 147 -2.97 -17.98 -12.16
C THR A 147 -3.27 -19.00 -11.06
N LEU A 148 -4.49 -19.53 -10.98
CA LEU A 148 -4.83 -20.55 -9.99
C LEU A 148 -4.05 -21.84 -10.21
N ALA A 149 -3.95 -22.30 -11.46
CA ALA A 149 -3.16 -23.50 -11.82
C ALA A 149 -1.66 -23.32 -11.50
N MET A 150 -1.15 -22.11 -11.58
CA MET A 150 0.22 -21.77 -11.17
C MET A 150 0.37 -21.84 -9.65
N HIS A 151 -0.57 -21.26 -8.87
CA HIS A 151 -0.54 -21.29 -7.41
C HIS A 151 -0.51 -22.71 -6.86
N ASP A 152 -1.26 -23.63 -7.47
CA ASP A 152 -1.30 -25.03 -7.06
C ASP A 152 0.07 -25.71 -7.16
N LYS A 153 0.93 -25.24 -8.06
CA LYS A 153 2.30 -25.76 -8.26
C LYS A 153 3.35 -25.02 -7.44
N MET A 154 3.04 -23.88 -6.81
CA MET A 154 4.00 -23.03 -6.08
C MET A 154 4.35 -23.55 -4.69
N ALA A 155 3.49 -24.39 -4.10
CA ALA A 155 3.67 -24.94 -2.77
C ALA A 155 3.20 -26.38 -2.72
N THR A 156 3.82 -27.18 -1.86
CA THR A 156 3.37 -28.54 -1.55
C THR A 156 2.07 -28.51 -0.73
N GLU A 157 1.34 -29.62 -0.69
CA GLU A 157 0.14 -29.73 0.13
C GLU A 157 0.42 -29.51 1.64
N GLU A 158 1.60 -29.90 2.11
CA GLU A 158 2.03 -29.64 3.48
C GLU A 158 2.27 -28.14 3.73
N GLU A 159 2.87 -27.44 2.78
CA GLU A 159 3.08 -26.00 2.87
C GLU A 159 1.74 -25.24 2.81
N LYS A 160 0.79 -25.66 1.98
CA LYS A 160 -0.54 -25.06 1.90
C LYS A 160 -1.30 -25.15 3.23
N LYS A 161 -1.12 -26.24 4.00
CA LYS A 161 -1.70 -26.40 5.35
C LYS A 161 -1.26 -25.33 6.35
N LEU A 162 -0.08 -24.70 6.16
CA LEU A 162 0.39 -23.60 7.00
C LEU A 162 -0.48 -22.32 6.86
N PHE A 163 -1.30 -22.27 5.85
CA PHE A 163 -2.20 -21.14 5.55
C PHE A 163 -3.68 -21.51 5.73
N THR A 164 -4.00 -22.78 5.94
CA THR A 164 -5.32 -23.21 6.41
C THR A 164 -5.40 -22.90 7.90
N ARG A 165 -6.26 -21.96 8.25
CA ARG A 165 -6.38 -21.51 9.63
C ARG A 165 -7.53 -22.23 10.31
N ASP A 166 -7.18 -23.08 11.27
CA ASP A 166 -8.10 -23.40 12.34
C ASP A 166 -8.34 -22.12 13.18
N ARG A 167 -9.49 -22.05 13.83
CA ARG A 167 -9.89 -20.93 14.70
C ARG A 167 -8.78 -20.50 15.68
N ASP A 168 -7.95 -21.44 16.11
CA ASP A 168 -6.91 -21.25 17.12
C ASP A 168 -5.73 -20.35 16.67
N LEU A 169 -5.45 -20.24 15.37
CA LEU A 169 -4.39 -19.37 14.87
C LEU A 169 -4.82 -17.90 14.66
N HIS A 170 -6.15 -17.64 14.68
CA HIS A 170 -6.72 -16.29 14.62
C HIS A 170 -7.09 -15.75 16.00
N GLU A 171 -7.03 -16.57 17.05
CA GLU A 171 -7.34 -16.13 18.39
C GLU A 171 -6.23 -15.21 18.91
N GLU A 172 -6.67 -14.11 19.50
CA GLU A 172 -5.82 -13.20 20.23
C GLU A 172 -5.15 -13.94 21.39
N LEU A 173 -3.84 -14.08 21.33
CA LEU A 173 -3.02 -14.71 22.35
C LEU A 173 -2.31 -13.66 23.20
N PRO A 174 -2.14 -13.88 24.51
CA PRO A 174 -2.92 -14.77 25.34
C PRO A 174 -4.28 -14.15 25.64
N ARG A 175 -5.30 -15.00 25.82
CA ARG A 175 -6.63 -14.56 26.27
C ARG A 175 -6.47 -13.84 27.61
N ASP A 176 -7.03 -12.62 27.75
CA ASP A 176 -7.20 -11.88 29.01
C ASP A 176 -5.98 -11.21 29.67
N ILE A 177 -4.88 -10.91 28.95
CA ILE A 177 -3.89 -9.98 29.51
C ILE A 177 -4.50 -8.58 29.57
N SER A 178 -4.60 -8.02 30.78
CA SER A 178 -4.99 -6.63 30.99
C SER A 178 -3.98 -5.87 31.86
N VAL A 179 -3.80 -4.59 31.54
CA VAL A 179 -2.91 -3.68 32.26
C VAL A 179 -3.70 -2.45 32.70
N GLN A 180 -3.57 -2.07 33.96
CA GLN A 180 -4.15 -0.81 34.46
C GLN A 180 -3.19 0.34 34.26
N VAL A 181 -3.51 1.24 33.33
CA VAL A 181 -2.73 2.48 33.10
C VAL A 181 -3.34 3.62 33.92
N LYS A 182 -2.58 4.14 34.89
CA LYS A 182 -2.97 5.30 35.72
C LYS A 182 -2.44 6.59 35.09
N GLY A 183 -3.20 7.67 35.20
CA GLY A 183 -2.78 9.00 34.76
C GLY A 183 -3.84 9.71 33.96
N LYS A 184 -3.50 10.89 33.45
CA LYS A 184 -4.33 11.69 32.51
C LYS A 184 -3.81 11.50 31.10
N ARG A 185 -4.70 11.57 30.09
CA ARG A 185 -4.29 11.65 28.69
C ARG A 185 -3.31 12.82 28.54
N ARG A 186 -2.12 12.55 28.04
CA ARG A 186 -1.09 13.58 27.83
C ARG A 186 -1.11 14.04 26.37
N VAL A 187 -1.01 15.35 26.18
CA VAL A 187 -0.58 15.90 24.90
C VAL A 187 0.93 15.67 24.81
N TRP A 188 1.35 14.88 23.85
CA TRP A 188 2.72 14.42 23.77
C TRP A 188 3.66 15.51 23.26
N LYS A 189 4.81 15.57 23.89
CA LYS A 189 5.94 16.37 23.44
C LYS A 189 7.07 15.42 23.08
N VAL A 190 7.69 15.58 21.92
CA VAL A 190 8.90 14.85 21.56
C VAL A 190 10.07 15.58 22.23
N HIS A 191 10.78 14.88 23.11
CA HIS A 191 11.88 15.47 23.91
C HIS A 191 11.49 16.78 24.63
N GLY A 192 10.28 16.86 25.19
CA GLY A 192 9.80 18.05 25.88
C GLY A 192 9.30 19.19 24.99
N LYS A 193 9.42 19.09 23.66
CA LYS A 193 8.93 20.07 22.68
C LYS A 193 7.61 19.62 22.08
N ALA A 194 6.81 20.57 21.56
CA ALA A 194 5.64 20.27 20.77
C ALA A 194 6.01 19.42 19.56
N LEU A 195 5.08 18.57 19.08
CA LEU A 195 5.28 17.82 17.83
C LEU A 195 5.59 18.80 16.68
N PRO A 196 6.42 18.41 15.70
CA PRO A 196 6.63 19.22 14.51
C PRO A 196 5.35 19.36 13.69
N LEU A 197 5.31 20.33 12.79
CA LEU A 197 4.27 20.39 11.76
C LEU A 197 4.35 19.15 10.86
N CYS A 198 3.22 18.73 10.29
CA CYS A 198 3.21 17.61 9.35
C CYS A 198 3.96 18.02 8.07
N GLY A 199 4.84 17.16 7.58
CA GLY A 199 5.70 17.45 6.43
C GLY A 199 6.67 16.31 6.15
N PRO A 200 7.66 16.54 5.27
CA PRO A 200 8.69 15.54 4.97
C PRO A 200 9.65 15.33 6.14
N ARG A 201 10.34 14.20 6.14
CA ARG A 201 11.43 13.86 7.07
C ARG A 201 11.08 14.03 8.55
N LEU A 202 9.87 13.58 8.94
CA LEU A 202 9.47 13.56 10.34
C LEU A 202 10.37 12.63 11.17
N PRO A 203 10.69 12.99 12.42
CA PRO A 203 11.52 12.16 13.29
C PRO A 203 10.81 10.81 13.58
N GLU A 204 11.59 9.74 13.73
CA GLU A 204 11.07 8.45 14.16
C GLU A 204 10.56 8.54 15.62
N THR A 205 9.43 7.89 15.87
CA THR A 205 8.77 7.84 17.19
C THR A 205 8.53 6.39 17.60
N ALA A 206 8.24 6.18 18.88
CA ALA A 206 7.93 4.85 19.42
C ALA A 206 6.63 4.25 18.86
N SER A 207 5.70 5.08 18.35
CA SER A 207 4.47 4.72 17.66
C SER A 207 4.08 5.82 16.68
N GLU A 208 3.40 5.49 15.61
CA GLU A 208 2.82 6.48 14.66
C GLU A 208 1.67 7.25 15.29
N GLY A 209 0.92 6.62 16.23
CA GLY A 209 -0.22 7.25 16.87
C GLY A 209 -1.12 6.26 17.62
N TYR A 210 -2.32 6.72 17.92
CA TYR A 210 -3.33 5.92 18.60
C TYR A 210 -4.75 6.37 18.25
N TRP A 211 -5.68 5.46 18.30
CA TRP A 211 -7.11 5.73 18.23
C TRP A 211 -7.65 6.13 19.60
N PHE A 212 -8.53 7.12 19.62
CA PHE A 212 -9.23 7.53 20.81
C PHE A 212 -10.61 8.08 20.45
N ASN A 213 -11.67 7.39 20.85
CA ASN A 213 -13.06 7.76 20.56
C ASN A 213 -13.31 8.01 19.06
N GLY A 214 -12.96 7.03 18.23
CA GLY A 214 -13.17 7.08 16.77
C GLY A 214 -12.22 8.01 16.01
N ALA A 215 -11.23 8.61 16.68
CA ALA A 215 -10.31 9.52 16.03
C ALA A 215 -8.85 9.10 16.22
N TRP A 216 -8.08 9.18 15.14
CA TRP A 216 -6.64 8.99 15.18
C TRP A 216 -5.92 10.23 15.73
N THR A 217 -5.02 10.02 16.65
CA THR A 217 -4.10 11.05 17.18
C THR A 217 -2.68 10.69 16.77
N SER A 218 -2.10 11.50 15.89
CA SER A 218 -0.71 11.30 15.46
C SER A 218 0.27 11.59 16.59
N LEU A 219 1.32 10.78 16.68
CA LEU A 219 2.50 11.01 17.53
C LEU A 219 3.72 11.47 16.72
N ARG A 220 3.56 11.64 15.40
CA ARG A 220 4.62 12.06 14.47
C ARG A 220 4.62 13.56 14.23
N CYS A 221 3.44 14.15 14.09
CA CYS A 221 3.29 15.57 13.76
C CYS A 221 1.97 16.13 14.29
N GLN A 222 1.82 17.45 14.25
CA GLN A 222 0.60 18.16 14.65
C GLN A 222 -0.50 17.97 13.60
N ALA A 223 -1.15 16.82 13.61
CA ALA A 223 -2.28 16.54 12.71
C ALA A 223 -3.54 17.28 13.19
N ARG A 224 -4.25 17.92 12.25
CA ARG A 224 -5.55 18.56 12.44
C ARG A 224 -6.68 17.65 11.99
N ARG A 225 -7.91 18.03 12.40
CA ARG A 225 -9.13 17.43 11.90
C ARG A 225 -9.82 18.38 10.93
N PHE A 226 -10.19 17.85 9.77
CA PHE A 226 -10.88 18.60 8.71
C PHE A 226 -12.33 18.07 8.61
N ARG A 227 -13.17 18.48 9.57
CA ARG A 227 -14.52 17.94 9.77
C ARG A 227 -15.61 18.66 8.99
N THR A 228 -15.31 19.80 8.40
CA THR A 228 -16.26 20.59 7.60
C THR A 228 -15.75 20.76 6.18
N VAL A 229 -16.69 20.88 5.24
CA VAL A 229 -16.35 21.15 3.83
C VAL A 229 -15.52 22.42 3.72
N GLU A 230 -15.85 23.45 4.50
CA GLU A 230 -15.15 24.74 4.51
C GLU A 230 -13.67 24.58 4.88
N SER A 231 -13.37 23.78 5.91
CA SER A 231 -11.97 23.54 6.34
C SER A 231 -11.16 22.79 5.27
N VAL A 232 -11.79 21.89 4.53
CA VAL A 232 -11.16 21.17 3.40
C VAL A 232 -10.98 22.11 2.21
N VAL A 233 -11.97 22.92 1.90
CA VAL A 233 -11.89 23.92 0.82
C VAL A 233 -10.82 24.96 1.10
N GLU A 234 -10.73 25.46 2.33
CA GLU A 234 -9.68 26.40 2.76
C GLU A 234 -8.28 25.83 2.51
N CYS A 235 -8.07 24.58 2.93
CA CYS A 235 -6.80 23.88 2.71
C CYS A 235 -6.48 23.68 1.23
N LEU A 236 -7.45 23.27 0.43
CA LEU A 236 -7.25 22.90 -0.96
C LEU A 236 -7.43 24.05 -1.96
N HIS A 237 -7.76 25.25 -1.50
CA HIS A 237 -7.95 26.43 -2.35
C HIS A 237 -6.72 26.67 -3.24
N ASN A 238 -6.96 26.91 -4.54
CA ASN A 238 -5.97 27.06 -5.60
C ASN A 238 -5.07 25.84 -5.84
N LYS A 239 -5.42 24.63 -5.35
CA LYS A 239 -4.52 23.46 -5.52
C LYS A 239 -4.97 22.52 -6.61
N THR A 240 -3.97 22.01 -7.32
CA THR A 240 -4.11 20.87 -8.22
C THR A 240 -3.51 19.64 -7.55
N VAL A 241 -4.33 18.62 -7.30
CA VAL A 241 -3.93 17.40 -6.61
C VAL A 241 -3.98 16.22 -7.56
N PHE A 242 -2.84 15.60 -7.78
CA PHE A 242 -2.68 14.41 -8.61
C PHE A 242 -2.65 13.16 -7.72
N PHE A 243 -3.58 12.25 -7.93
CA PHE A 243 -3.61 10.94 -7.29
C PHE A 243 -3.10 9.90 -8.28
N ARG A 244 -2.00 9.23 -7.94
CA ARG A 244 -1.34 8.24 -8.80
C ARG A 244 -1.18 6.93 -8.04
N GLY A 245 -1.75 5.85 -8.56
CA GLY A 245 -1.59 4.57 -7.90
C GLY A 245 -2.72 3.58 -8.09
N ASP A 246 -2.99 2.77 -7.07
CA ASP A 246 -3.95 1.66 -7.09
C ASP A 246 -5.34 2.04 -6.55
N SER A 247 -6.18 1.04 -6.30
CA SER A 247 -7.54 1.23 -5.77
C SER A 247 -7.57 1.90 -4.40
N THR A 248 -6.52 1.77 -3.61
CA THR A 248 -6.45 2.39 -2.27
C THR A 248 -6.18 3.90 -2.37
N THR A 249 -5.46 4.37 -3.39
CA THR A 249 -5.34 5.80 -3.75
C THR A 249 -6.69 6.33 -4.27
N ARG A 250 -7.38 5.52 -5.11
CA ARG A 250 -8.69 5.86 -5.63
C ARG A 250 -9.72 6.04 -4.51
N GLN A 251 -9.57 5.31 -3.40
CA GLN A 251 -10.44 5.46 -2.22
C GLN A 251 -10.31 6.86 -1.61
N TRP A 252 -9.09 7.40 -1.46
CA TRP A 252 -8.86 8.76 -1.00
C TRP A 252 -9.41 9.82 -1.97
N PHE A 253 -9.15 9.65 -3.26
CA PHE A 253 -9.70 10.51 -4.30
C PHE A 253 -11.24 10.55 -4.24
N ARG A 254 -11.89 9.37 -4.20
CA ARG A 254 -13.35 9.28 -4.15
C ARG A 254 -13.93 9.90 -2.88
N TYR A 255 -13.29 9.69 -1.74
CA TYR A 255 -13.73 10.30 -0.48
C TYR A 255 -13.76 11.83 -0.60
N LEU A 256 -12.71 12.46 -1.09
CA LEU A 256 -12.66 13.91 -1.29
C LEU A 256 -13.64 14.40 -2.35
N MET A 257 -13.82 13.67 -3.44
CA MET A 257 -14.83 13.97 -4.47
C MET A 257 -16.25 14.02 -3.89
N ILE A 258 -16.60 13.02 -3.07
CA ILE A 258 -17.91 12.94 -2.41
C ILE A 258 -18.06 14.07 -1.37
N LEU A 259 -17.05 14.28 -0.53
CA LEU A 259 -17.06 15.31 0.51
C LEU A 259 -17.26 16.72 -0.08
N LEU A 260 -16.57 17.03 -1.17
CA LEU A 260 -16.69 18.32 -1.87
C LEU A 260 -17.82 18.37 -2.89
N LYS A 261 -18.60 17.29 -3.04
CA LYS A 261 -19.70 17.15 -4.02
C LYS A 261 -19.27 17.47 -5.46
N LEU A 262 -18.06 17.09 -5.84
CA LEU A 262 -17.53 17.33 -7.18
C LEU A 262 -18.10 16.34 -8.19
N GLN A 263 -18.42 16.82 -9.38
CA GLN A 263 -18.81 15.96 -10.49
C GLN A 263 -17.57 15.24 -11.05
N GLN A 264 -17.71 13.93 -11.23
CA GLN A 264 -16.65 13.12 -11.83
C GLN A 264 -16.75 13.20 -13.37
N HIS A 265 -15.61 13.52 -13.99
CA HIS A 265 -15.41 13.44 -15.44
C HIS A 265 -14.39 12.32 -15.74
N GLY A 266 -14.63 11.57 -16.82
CA GLY A 266 -13.84 10.38 -17.16
C GLY A 266 -14.35 9.09 -16.51
N ARG A 267 -13.93 7.94 -17.03
CA ARG A 267 -14.37 6.60 -16.58
C ARG A 267 -13.23 5.57 -16.68
N GLY A 268 -13.33 4.53 -15.87
CA GLY A 268 -12.47 3.36 -15.97
C GLY A 268 -11.06 3.61 -15.52
N ALA A 269 -10.09 3.29 -16.38
CA ALA A 269 -8.67 3.49 -16.18
C ALA A 269 -8.14 4.78 -16.76
N GLN A 270 -8.95 5.46 -17.59
CA GLN A 270 -8.64 6.78 -18.10
C GLN A 270 -8.47 7.78 -16.95
N PRO A 271 -7.77 8.90 -17.18
CA PRO A 271 -7.71 9.97 -16.20
C PRO A 271 -9.12 10.37 -15.75
N VAL A 272 -9.33 10.40 -14.44
CA VAL A 272 -10.58 10.82 -13.83
C VAL A 272 -10.35 12.16 -13.14
N PHE A 273 -11.27 13.10 -13.36
CA PHE A 273 -11.11 14.47 -12.90
C PHE A 273 -12.27 14.88 -12.02
N GLY A 274 -12.00 15.79 -11.07
CA GLY A 274 -12.97 16.55 -10.33
C GLY A 274 -12.51 18.00 -10.25
N ILE A 275 -13.41 18.95 -10.54
CA ILE A 275 -13.08 20.38 -10.61
C ILE A 275 -14.07 21.18 -9.79
N ASP A 276 -13.56 22.06 -8.92
CA ASP A 276 -14.27 23.14 -8.28
C ASP A 276 -13.75 24.46 -8.82
N GLU A 277 -14.43 25.02 -9.81
CA GLU A 277 -14.01 26.25 -10.46
C GLU A 277 -14.04 27.46 -9.51
N LYS A 278 -15.00 27.49 -8.57
CA LYS A 278 -15.17 28.58 -7.60
C LYS A 278 -13.94 28.68 -6.68
N ASN A 279 -13.48 27.55 -6.17
CA ASN A 279 -12.37 27.48 -5.23
C ASN A 279 -11.04 27.13 -5.92
N LYS A 280 -11.04 26.95 -7.27
CA LYS A 280 -9.90 26.60 -8.08
C LYS A 280 -9.21 25.31 -7.61
N ILE A 281 -10.01 24.31 -7.18
CA ILE A 281 -9.53 23.00 -6.77
C ILE A 281 -9.64 22.06 -7.97
N LYS A 282 -8.57 21.34 -8.27
CA LYS A 282 -8.54 20.36 -9.36
C LYS A 282 -7.99 19.04 -8.83
N PHE A 283 -8.74 17.97 -9.02
CA PHE A 283 -8.32 16.60 -8.71
C PHE A 283 -8.12 15.81 -9.99
N HIS A 284 -7.01 15.08 -10.07
CA HIS A 284 -6.69 14.19 -11.17
C HIS A 284 -6.33 12.82 -10.62
N PHE A 285 -7.13 11.81 -10.89
CA PHE A 285 -6.80 10.44 -10.56
C PHE A 285 -6.40 9.68 -11.82
N LEU A 286 -5.29 8.94 -11.73
CA LEU A 286 -4.90 7.98 -12.75
C LEU A 286 -4.43 6.68 -12.08
N PHE A 287 -4.99 5.58 -12.57
CA PHE A 287 -4.59 4.25 -12.13
C PHE A 287 -3.21 3.91 -12.73
N HIS A 288 -2.33 3.30 -11.90
CA HIS A 288 -0.99 2.93 -12.39
C HIS A 288 -1.06 1.83 -13.46
N LYS A 289 -0.11 1.85 -14.41
CA LYS A 289 0.09 0.79 -15.39
C LYS A 289 0.59 -0.49 -14.68
N PHE A 290 0.96 -1.48 -15.41
CA PHE A 290 1.32 -2.81 -14.87
C PHE A 290 2.31 -2.78 -13.68
N PRO A 291 2.21 -3.76 -12.76
CA PRO A 291 1.28 -4.89 -12.71
C PRO A 291 -0.12 -4.51 -12.21
N ARG A 292 -1.15 -5.27 -12.63
CA ARG A 292 -2.54 -5.09 -12.17
C ARG A 292 -3.17 -6.40 -11.71
N ASN A 293 -4.16 -6.30 -10.83
CA ASN A 293 -4.81 -7.47 -10.28
C ASN A 293 -6.03 -7.93 -11.11
N GLN A 294 -6.92 -7.03 -11.45
CA GLN A 294 -8.19 -7.34 -12.15
C GLN A 294 -8.65 -6.15 -12.98
N GLY A 295 -9.51 -6.41 -13.93
CA GLY A 295 -10.21 -5.41 -14.71
C GLY A 295 -10.47 -5.90 -16.13
N PRO A 296 -11.35 -5.22 -16.86
CA PRO A 296 -11.49 -5.44 -18.29
C PRO A 296 -10.14 -5.23 -18.97
N VAL A 297 -10.03 -5.76 -20.18
CA VAL A 297 -8.90 -5.41 -21.07
C VAL A 297 -8.77 -3.90 -21.09
N MET A 298 -7.60 -3.40 -20.79
CA MET A 298 -7.34 -1.96 -20.73
C MET A 298 -6.44 -1.60 -21.88
N ASP A 299 -6.85 -0.57 -22.61
CA ASP A 299 -6.01 0.04 -23.61
C ASP A 299 -4.67 0.45 -22.96
N GLY A 300 -3.58 -0.04 -23.53
CA GLY A 300 -2.25 0.27 -23.04
C GLY A 300 -1.91 1.76 -23.12
N ASN A 301 -2.64 2.53 -23.92
CA ASN A 301 -2.50 3.97 -24.09
C ASN A 301 -3.22 4.78 -23.00
N ASP A 302 -4.22 4.19 -22.32
CA ASP A 302 -5.02 4.87 -21.29
C ASP A 302 -4.34 4.91 -19.91
N MET A 303 -3.16 4.34 -19.76
CA MET A 303 -2.47 4.21 -18.48
C MET A 303 -1.00 4.60 -18.58
N GLY A 304 -0.52 5.37 -17.61
CA GLY A 304 0.87 5.74 -17.44
C GLY A 304 1.60 4.94 -16.36
N TYR A 305 2.90 4.82 -16.48
CA TYR A 305 3.74 4.49 -15.35
C TYR A 305 3.89 5.72 -14.46
N VAL A 306 3.81 5.53 -13.12
CA VAL A 306 3.83 6.66 -12.17
C VAL A 306 5.04 7.57 -12.36
N ALA A 307 6.20 7.04 -12.73
CA ALA A 307 7.40 7.85 -13.02
C ALA A 307 7.21 8.76 -14.24
N GLU A 308 6.62 8.25 -15.33
CA GLU A 308 6.29 9.04 -16.53
C GLU A 308 5.28 10.15 -16.22
N GLU A 309 4.26 9.79 -15.42
CA GLU A 309 3.24 10.75 -14.98
C GLU A 309 3.86 11.91 -14.16
N ILE A 310 4.79 11.60 -13.26
CA ILE A 310 5.51 12.61 -12.47
C ILE A 310 6.35 13.52 -13.40
N ASP A 311 7.02 12.94 -14.38
CA ASP A 311 7.82 13.71 -15.35
C ASP A 311 6.95 14.66 -16.21
N GLY A 312 5.71 14.25 -16.52
CA GLY A 312 4.72 15.06 -17.25
C GLY A 312 4.06 16.17 -16.42
N ILE A 313 4.20 16.16 -15.10
CA ILE A 313 3.60 17.20 -14.23
C ILE A 313 4.50 18.41 -14.15
N SER A 314 3.95 19.59 -14.43
CA SER A 314 4.71 20.86 -14.39
C SER A 314 5.25 21.18 -12.99
N GLY A 315 4.56 20.77 -11.93
CA GLY A 315 4.96 21.08 -10.56
C GLY A 315 4.58 22.50 -10.09
N GLY A 316 5.12 22.89 -8.95
CA GLY A 316 4.91 24.21 -8.33
C GLY A 316 4.28 24.13 -6.93
N LYS A 317 4.23 25.28 -6.22
CA LYS A 317 3.76 25.37 -4.81
C LYS A 317 2.29 24.98 -4.61
N ASP A 318 1.47 25.08 -5.64
CA ASP A 318 0.06 24.74 -5.60
C ASP A 318 -0.24 23.34 -6.17
N VAL A 319 0.81 22.59 -6.49
CA VAL A 319 0.72 21.21 -6.98
C VAL A 319 1.04 20.23 -5.87
N VAL A 320 0.15 19.23 -5.71
CA VAL A 320 0.33 18.12 -4.78
C VAL A 320 0.24 16.81 -5.55
N ILE A 321 1.18 15.92 -5.34
CA ILE A 321 1.21 14.58 -5.95
C ILE A 321 1.10 13.54 -4.84
N ILE A 322 0.04 12.74 -4.86
CA ILE A 322 -0.21 11.66 -3.91
C ILE A 322 0.04 10.34 -4.62
N ILE A 323 0.92 9.53 -4.06
CA ILE A 323 1.34 8.26 -4.66
C ILE A 323 1.04 7.12 -3.69
N THR A 324 0.48 6.04 -4.23
CA THR A 324 0.30 4.78 -3.50
C THR A 324 0.48 3.61 -4.45
N LEU A 325 1.50 2.82 -4.26
CA LEU A 325 1.75 1.60 -5.01
C LEU A 325 2.11 0.47 -4.06
N TRP A 326 1.25 -0.53 -3.93
CA TRP A 326 1.55 -1.70 -3.11
C TRP A 326 0.68 -2.91 -3.41
N ALA A 327 -0.66 -2.74 -3.47
CA ALA A 327 -1.61 -3.85 -3.51
C ALA A 327 -1.38 -4.80 -4.70
N HIS A 328 -1.04 -4.26 -5.86
CA HIS A 328 -0.76 -5.06 -7.04
C HIS A 328 0.68 -5.60 -7.06
N PHE A 329 1.60 -4.93 -6.38
CA PHE A 329 3.01 -5.33 -6.33
C PHE A 329 3.29 -6.45 -5.33
N MET A 330 2.36 -6.73 -4.40
CA MET A 330 2.53 -7.85 -3.47
C MET A 330 2.68 -9.21 -4.18
N ALA A 331 2.09 -9.38 -5.36
CA ALA A 331 2.21 -10.59 -6.16
C ALA A 331 3.43 -10.62 -7.10
N GLU A 332 4.19 -9.54 -7.15
CA GLU A 332 5.38 -9.44 -7.98
C GLU A 332 6.64 -9.88 -7.25
N PRO A 333 7.71 -10.25 -7.96
CA PRO A 333 9.05 -10.34 -7.38
C PRO A 333 9.43 -9.04 -6.68
N ILE A 334 10.11 -9.14 -5.56
CA ILE A 334 10.50 -7.96 -4.77
C ILE A 334 11.35 -6.97 -5.59
N GLN A 335 12.16 -7.48 -6.51
CA GLN A 335 13.01 -6.67 -7.38
C GLN A 335 12.21 -5.82 -8.38
N THR A 336 11.05 -6.31 -8.83
CA THR A 336 10.13 -5.52 -9.68
C THR A 336 9.65 -4.27 -8.92
N PHE A 337 9.28 -4.41 -7.64
CA PHE A 337 8.87 -3.28 -6.83
C PHE A 337 10.03 -2.30 -6.57
N ARG A 338 11.20 -2.81 -6.20
CA ARG A 338 12.40 -1.98 -6.00
C ARG A 338 12.76 -1.19 -7.26
N SER A 339 12.78 -1.84 -8.41
CA SER A 339 13.06 -1.19 -9.70
C SER A 339 12.06 -0.08 -9.99
N ARG A 340 10.77 -0.33 -9.75
CA ARG A 340 9.71 0.65 -9.91
C ARG A 340 9.90 1.86 -8.99
N LEU A 341 10.27 1.63 -7.74
CA LEU A 341 10.54 2.71 -6.77
C LEU A 341 11.76 3.55 -7.16
N TYR A 342 12.83 2.95 -7.68
CA TYR A 342 13.97 3.73 -8.18
C TYR A 342 13.60 4.63 -9.36
N GLY A 343 12.78 4.12 -10.30
CA GLY A 343 12.25 4.96 -11.38
C GLY A 343 11.43 6.15 -10.87
N ILE A 344 10.57 5.91 -9.87
CA ILE A 344 9.77 6.97 -9.21
C ILE A 344 10.68 7.94 -8.44
N ARG A 345 11.68 7.43 -7.71
CA ARG A 345 12.67 8.26 -7.02
C ARG A 345 13.33 9.25 -7.97
N HIS A 346 13.87 8.79 -9.09
CA HIS A 346 14.51 9.65 -10.09
C HIS A 346 13.53 10.65 -10.70
N ALA A 347 12.26 10.27 -10.93
CA ALA A 347 11.25 11.20 -11.42
C ALA A 347 10.93 12.31 -10.39
N ILE A 348 10.86 11.97 -9.09
CA ILE A 348 10.68 12.95 -8.01
C ILE A 348 11.91 13.87 -7.92
N GLU A 349 13.11 13.35 -8.03
CA GLU A 349 14.34 14.15 -8.03
C GLU A 349 14.35 15.14 -9.19
N ARG A 350 13.98 14.71 -10.42
CA ARG A 350 13.84 15.60 -11.59
C ARG A 350 12.73 16.64 -11.37
N LEU A 351 11.60 16.26 -10.79
CA LEU A 351 10.50 17.18 -10.47
C LEU A 351 10.97 18.25 -9.48
N HIS A 352 11.61 17.85 -8.39
CA HIS A 352 12.10 18.80 -7.38
C HIS A 352 13.25 19.68 -7.87
N SER A 353 14.05 19.22 -8.84
CA SER A 353 15.05 20.05 -9.52
C SER A 353 14.40 21.18 -10.34
N ARG A 354 13.22 20.91 -10.94
CA ARG A 354 12.45 21.92 -11.69
C ARG A 354 11.61 22.81 -10.77
N HIS A 355 10.96 22.20 -9.79
CA HIS A 355 9.99 22.84 -8.90
C HIS A 355 10.10 22.28 -7.46
N PRO A 356 11.04 22.79 -6.65
CA PRO A 356 11.33 22.26 -5.30
C PRO A 356 10.15 22.39 -4.32
N ASP A 357 9.21 23.31 -4.58
CA ASP A 357 8.04 23.55 -3.73
C ASP A 357 6.87 22.59 -4.00
N THR A 358 7.00 21.69 -5.00
CA THR A 358 5.96 20.69 -5.28
C THR A 358 5.87 19.70 -4.13
N LYS A 359 4.67 19.53 -3.58
CA LYS A 359 4.44 18.58 -2.50
C LYS A 359 4.23 17.18 -3.06
N VAL A 360 5.10 16.25 -2.67
CA VAL A 360 4.95 14.84 -2.97
C VAL A 360 4.65 14.08 -1.68
N ILE A 361 3.59 13.27 -1.69
CA ILE A 361 3.10 12.53 -0.53
C ILE A 361 2.97 11.06 -0.92
N TRP A 362 3.63 10.20 -0.17
CA TRP A 362 3.50 8.75 -0.30
C TRP A 362 2.61 8.19 0.80
N ARG A 363 1.58 7.40 0.43
CA ARG A 363 0.79 6.60 1.37
C ARG A 363 1.34 5.18 1.42
N THR A 364 1.61 4.67 2.62
CA THR A 364 2.08 3.29 2.82
C THR A 364 0.95 2.26 2.66
N PRO A 365 1.29 0.95 2.57
CA PRO A 365 0.32 -0.13 2.73
C PRO A 365 -0.46 -0.04 4.05
N ASN A 366 -1.61 -0.69 4.07
CA ASN A 366 -2.39 -1.02 5.27
C ASN A 366 -2.59 -2.54 5.38
N THR A 367 -3.11 -3.00 6.52
CA THR A 367 -3.42 -4.41 6.74
C THR A 367 -4.60 -4.86 5.89
N GLY A 368 -4.63 -6.14 5.53
CA GLY A 368 -5.70 -6.76 4.76
C GLY A 368 -6.16 -8.06 5.40
N HIS A 369 -7.29 -8.58 4.94
CA HIS A 369 -7.87 -9.81 5.42
C HIS A 369 -7.82 -10.89 4.34
N HIS A 370 -7.34 -12.08 4.68
CA HIS A 370 -7.13 -13.17 3.74
C HIS A 370 -7.53 -14.49 4.39
N HIS A 371 -8.22 -15.36 3.65
CA HIS A 371 -8.77 -16.61 4.16
C HIS A 371 -8.28 -17.87 3.44
N GLN A 372 -7.69 -17.73 2.25
CA GLN A 372 -7.33 -18.86 1.41
C GLN A 372 -5.86 -18.75 0.98
N PHE A 373 -5.21 -19.88 0.75
CA PHE A 373 -3.81 -19.95 0.31
C PHE A 373 -3.52 -19.02 -0.87
N GLN A 374 -4.37 -19.02 -1.88
CA GLN A 374 -4.24 -18.18 -3.08
C GLN A 374 -4.20 -16.69 -2.73
N HIS A 375 -5.02 -16.26 -1.76
CA HIS A 375 -5.02 -14.86 -1.29
C HIS A 375 -3.72 -14.52 -0.56
N TYR A 376 -3.18 -15.45 0.26
CA TYR A 376 -1.92 -15.23 0.96
C TYR A 376 -0.73 -15.15 0.00
N VAL A 377 -0.71 -15.99 -1.05
CA VAL A 377 0.34 -15.99 -2.06
C VAL A 377 0.40 -14.66 -2.82
N GLU A 378 -0.75 -14.01 -3.04
CA GLU A 378 -0.82 -12.76 -3.79
C GLU A 378 -0.77 -11.49 -2.92
N ASN A 379 -1.36 -11.53 -1.71
CA ASN A 379 -1.72 -10.30 -0.99
C ASN A 379 -1.42 -10.36 0.51
N SER A 380 -0.56 -11.26 0.99
CA SER A 380 -0.27 -11.39 2.43
C SER A 380 0.16 -10.06 3.07
N ASP A 381 -0.30 -9.81 4.31
CA ASP A 381 0.17 -8.71 5.16
C ASP A 381 1.70 -8.71 5.33
N TRP A 382 2.32 -9.90 5.31
CA TRP A 382 3.77 -9.99 5.36
C TRP A 382 4.43 -9.33 4.15
N TYR A 383 3.89 -9.54 2.93
CA TYR A 383 4.39 -8.85 1.73
C TYR A 383 4.17 -7.34 1.83
N ALA A 384 2.97 -6.91 2.23
CA ALA A 384 2.66 -5.49 2.39
C ALA A 384 3.62 -4.81 3.37
N TYR A 385 3.94 -5.49 4.48
CA TYR A 385 4.90 -5.01 5.48
C TYR A 385 6.33 -4.90 4.91
N GLN A 386 6.77 -5.85 4.07
CA GLN A 386 8.06 -5.75 3.37
C GLN A 386 8.09 -4.54 2.42
N LEU A 387 7.01 -4.32 1.63
CA LEU A 387 6.92 -3.18 0.73
C LEU A 387 6.97 -1.84 1.48
N LEU A 388 6.37 -1.74 2.67
CA LEU A 388 6.46 -0.55 3.53
C LEU A 388 7.91 -0.22 3.88
N HIS A 389 8.69 -1.22 4.27
CA HIS A 389 10.10 -1.01 4.62
C HIS A 389 10.94 -0.59 3.41
N ILE A 390 10.70 -1.18 2.24
CA ILE A 390 11.39 -0.81 1.00
C ILE A 390 11.07 0.62 0.57
N VAL A 391 9.83 1.08 0.75
CA VAL A 391 9.46 2.48 0.50
C VAL A 391 10.28 3.42 1.40
N LYS A 392 10.38 3.12 2.68
CA LYS A 392 11.18 3.92 3.63
C LYS A 392 12.68 3.89 3.28
N GLU A 393 13.20 2.74 2.87
CA GLU A 393 14.60 2.56 2.44
C GLU A 393 14.93 3.40 1.20
N ILE A 394 14.06 3.33 0.17
CA ILE A 394 14.37 3.94 -1.14
C ILE A 394 13.96 5.41 -1.22
N LEU A 395 12.89 5.81 -0.55
CA LEU A 395 12.31 7.16 -0.67
C LEU A 395 12.47 8.01 0.61
N GLY A 396 12.92 7.44 1.73
CA GLY A 396 12.89 8.09 3.04
C GLY A 396 13.81 9.30 3.21
N ASP A 397 14.86 9.42 2.40
CA ASP A 397 15.80 10.53 2.38
C ASP A 397 15.34 11.70 1.48
N LEU A 398 14.36 11.47 0.60
CA LEU A 398 13.82 12.51 -0.28
C LEU A 398 13.02 13.57 0.52
N ASN A 399 12.85 14.74 -0.10
CA ASN A 399 11.99 15.80 0.45
C ASN A 399 10.51 15.54 0.17
N ILE A 400 10.01 14.37 0.60
CA ILE A 400 8.62 13.95 0.45
C ILE A 400 8.01 13.60 1.81
N SER A 401 6.69 13.67 1.91
CA SER A 401 5.97 13.19 3.08
C SER A 401 5.60 11.71 2.93
N ILE A 402 5.97 10.86 3.89
CA ILE A 402 5.52 9.47 3.94
C ILE A 402 4.47 9.34 5.04
N ILE A 403 3.21 9.16 4.64
CA ILE A 403 2.10 8.94 5.57
C ILE A 403 2.01 7.42 5.82
N ASN A 404 2.44 7.03 7.02
CA ASN A 404 2.36 5.64 7.44
C ASN A 404 0.99 5.34 8.06
N VAL A 405 0.16 4.60 7.33
CA VAL A 405 -1.19 4.20 7.75
C VAL A 405 -1.23 2.77 8.30
N TRP A 406 -0.09 2.08 8.39
CA TRP A 406 -0.03 0.69 8.86
C TRP A 406 -0.56 0.54 10.29
N GLU A 407 0.01 1.29 11.25
CA GLU A 407 -0.41 1.21 12.65
C GLU A 407 -1.86 1.67 12.85
N MET A 408 -2.39 2.56 11.97
CA MET A 408 -3.81 2.93 12.00
C MET A 408 -4.72 1.74 11.68
N SER A 409 -4.42 0.99 10.64
CA SER A 409 -5.18 -0.19 10.25
C SER A 409 -4.94 -1.36 11.19
N GLU A 410 -3.71 -1.59 11.63
CA GLU A 410 -3.36 -2.66 12.57
C GLU A 410 -4.09 -2.55 13.92
N SER A 411 -4.33 -1.34 14.39
CA SER A 411 -4.95 -1.07 15.68
C SER A 411 -6.43 -0.65 15.61
N MET A 412 -7.04 -0.57 14.44
CA MET A 412 -8.46 -0.24 14.32
C MET A 412 -9.36 -1.31 14.94
N TRP A 413 -10.62 -0.99 15.17
CA TRP A 413 -11.64 -1.89 15.75
C TRP A 413 -12.44 -2.67 14.72
N HIS A 414 -12.36 -2.29 13.46
CA HIS A 414 -12.90 -3.05 12.34
C HIS A 414 -12.00 -4.24 11.99
N ASP A 415 -12.56 -5.19 11.27
CA ASP A 415 -11.78 -6.25 10.65
C ASP A 415 -10.77 -5.67 9.65
N ASP A 416 -9.66 -6.38 9.47
CA ASP A 416 -8.67 -6.02 8.48
C ASP A 416 -9.29 -6.01 7.08
N ASP A 417 -9.08 -4.94 6.31
CA ASP A 417 -9.52 -4.84 4.92
C ASP A 417 -8.51 -4.01 4.11
N MET A 418 -8.22 -4.47 2.89
CA MET A 418 -7.41 -3.72 1.94
C MET A 418 -8.01 -2.34 1.61
N HIS A 419 -9.35 -2.24 1.69
CA HIS A 419 -10.11 -1.01 1.54
C HIS A 419 -10.83 -0.64 2.85
N PRO A 420 -10.13 -0.02 3.82
CA PRO A 420 -10.73 0.33 5.11
C PRO A 420 -12.02 1.12 4.98
N PRO A 421 -12.94 1.02 5.96
CA PRO A 421 -14.20 1.74 5.93
C PRO A 421 -14.02 3.27 6.04
N ASN A 422 -15.08 4.01 5.72
CA ASN A 422 -15.01 5.47 5.58
C ASN A 422 -14.59 6.21 6.84
N ASP A 423 -14.93 5.72 8.03
CA ASP A 423 -14.51 6.32 9.30
C ASP A 423 -12.98 6.22 9.52
N VAL A 424 -12.35 5.16 8.99
CA VAL A 424 -10.88 5.05 8.96
C VAL A 424 -10.30 5.96 7.88
N ILE A 425 -10.91 5.96 6.68
CA ILE A 425 -10.46 6.84 5.57
C ILE A 425 -10.55 8.30 5.93
N GLU A 426 -11.57 8.72 6.67
CA GLU A 426 -11.69 10.09 7.18
C GLU A 426 -10.44 10.51 7.99
N ASN A 427 -9.93 9.62 8.83
CA ASN A 427 -8.71 9.88 9.61
C ASN A 427 -7.43 9.84 8.74
N HIS A 428 -7.40 9.02 7.66
CA HIS A 428 -6.34 9.11 6.66
C HIS A 428 -6.34 10.47 5.96
N ILE A 429 -7.52 11.00 5.61
CA ILE A 429 -7.66 12.30 4.96
C ILE A 429 -7.28 13.45 5.90
N ASP A 430 -7.60 13.37 7.20
CA ASP A 430 -7.12 14.33 8.19
C ASP A 430 -5.58 14.42 8.20
N LEU A 431 -4.88 13.27 8.15
CA LEU A 431 -3.42 13.25 8.03
C LEU A 431 -2.95 13.82 6.69
N LEU A 432 -3.55 13.40 5.59
CA LEU A 432 -3.22 13.90 4.26
C LEU A 432 -3.30 15.43 4.20
N LEU A 433 -4.43 15.98 4.61
CA LEU A 433 -4.65 17.43 4.58
C LEU A 433 -3.73 18.17 5.56
N SER A 434 -3.37 17.56 6.69
CA SER A 434 -2.36 18.13 7.61
C SER A 434 -0.97 18.20 6.99
N HIS A 435 -0.61 17.29 6.08
CA HIS A 435 0.65 17.35 5.33
C HIS A 435 0.56 18.36 4.16
N ILE A 436 -0.60 18.53 3.56
CA ILE A 436 -0.82 19.53 2.49
C ILE A 436 -0.81 20.93 3.09
N CYS A 437 -1.49 21.12 4.22
CA CYS A 437 -1.73 22.41 4.87
C CYS A 437 -1.27 22.36 6.34
N PRO A 438 0.03 22.30 6.61
CA PRO A 438 0.54 22.39 7.98
C PRO A 438 0.13 23.75 8.59
N LEU A 439 -0.08 23.77 9.90
CA LEU A 439 -0.52 24.96 10.68
C LEU A 439 0.41 26.15 10.50
#